data_9679a6b92bbef53b9d4612be9e9bdd0e
#
_entry.id   9679a6b92bbef53b9d4612be9e9bdd0e
#
_cell.length_a   1.000
_cell.length_b   1.000
_cell.length_c   1.000
_cell.angle_alpha   90.00
_cell.angle_beta   90.00
_cell.angle_gamma   90.00
#
_symmetry.space_group_name_H-M   'P 1'
#
loop_
_entity.id
_entity.type
_entity.pdbx_description
1 polymer ?
#
loop_
_entity_poly.entity_id
_entity_poly.type
_entity_poly.pdbx_seq_one_letter_code
_entity_poly.pdbx_strand_id
1 'polypeptide(L)'
;KHVKDLVTQDVARRLEGVSDALLVNVVGLDANRTVVLRRELRKKDIHLLVIKNSLAKRATEGTSLAAAFEGAEGTLAMVWGGEDFVSLTKEICRLDAGKEYPEFQARGGVMDGDCLTADKVKDISKWPNRQEQLSLLSGQILSPGANLVAQLIGPGGALASQIKKKSEDEES
;
A
#
# COMPACT_ATOMS: atom_id res chain seq x y z
N LYS A 1 -28.34 -16.62 18.47
CA LYS A 1 -28.19 -16.84 17.02
C LYS A 1 -28.44 -15.54 16.26
N HIS A 2 -29.55 -14.85 16.49
CA HIS A 2 -29.96 -13.62 15.81
C HIS A 2 -28.89 -12.50 15.81
N VAL A 3 -28.22 -12.23 16.93
CA VAL A 3 -27.15 -11.21 17.01
C VAL A 3 -25.93 -11.55 16.11
N LYS A 4 -25.57 -12.83 16.03
CA LYS A 4 -24.47 -13.24 15.15
C LYS A 4 -24.83 -13.06 13.67
N ASP A 5 -26.07 -13.36 13.32
CA ASP A 5 -26.56 -13.20 11.95
C ASP A 5 -26.62 -11.72 11.54
N LEU A 6 -27.06 -10.83 12.46
CA LEU A 6 -27.02 -9.39 12.23
C LEU A 6 -25.58 -8.86 12.04
N VAL A 7 -24.64 -9.29 12.88
CA VAL A 7 -23.22 -8.91 12.72
C VAL A 7 -22.66 -9.42 11.39
N THR A 8 -22.98 -10.66 11.02
CA THR A 8 -22.54 -11.23 9.74
C THR A 8 -23.08 -10.43 8.55
N GLN A 9 -24.36 -10.04 8.61
CA GLN A 9 -25.00 -9.21 7.56
C GLN A 9 -24.38 -7.80 7.49
N ASP A 10 -24.11 -7.14 8.63
CA ASP A 10 -23.47 -5.82 8.66
C ASP A 10 -22.07 -5.88 8.06
N VAL A 11 -21.32 -6.93 8.40
CA VAL A 11 -19.99 -7.17 7.82
C VAL A 11 -20.07 -7.42 6.32
N ALA A 12 -20.96 -8.28 5.86
CA ALA A 12 -21.16 -8.56 4.44
C ALA A 12 -21.50 -7.28 3.67
N ARG A 13 -22.39 -6.44 4.20
CA ARG A 13 -22.74 -5.14 3.61
C ARG A 13 -21.55 -4.19 3.50
N ARG A 14 -20.67 -4.16 4.51
CA ARG A 14 -19.46 -3.31 4.49
C ARG A 14 -18.41 -3.80 3.52
N LEU A 15 -18.40 -5.08 3.20
CA LEU A 15 -17.48 -5.72 2.27
C LEU A 15 -18.05 -5.82 0.85
N GLU A 16 -19.28 -5.36 0.61
CA GLU A 16 -19.86 -5.29 -0.73
C GLU A 16 -18.98 -4.40 -1.63
N GLY A 17 -18.52 -4.96 -2.73
CA GLY A 17 -17.67 -4.26 -3.70
C GLY A 17 -16.17 -4.21 -3.34
N VAL A 18 -15.75 -4.88 -2.27
CA VAL A 18 -14.33 -5.00 -1.91
C VAL A 18 -13.79 -6.31 -2.47
N SER A 19 -12.82 -6.24 -3.38
CA SER A 19 -12.10 -7.41 -3.93
C SER A 19 -10.85 -7.73 -3.15
N ASP A 20 -10.22 -6.70 -2.57
CA ASP A 20 -8.89 -6.78 -1.99
C ASP A 20 -8.91 -6.41 -0.51
N ALA A 21 -8.28 -7.23 0.32
CA ALA A 21 -8.15 -6.96 1.74
C ALA A 21 -6.86 -7.54 2.32
N LEU A 22 -6.31 -6.85 3.31
CA LEU A 22 -5.17 -7.31 4.09
C LEU A 22 -5.61 -7.77 5.47
N LEU A 23 -4.96 -8.82 5.96
CA LEU A 23 -5.11 -9.32 7.31
C LEU A 23 -3.91 -8.89 8.15
N VAL A 24 -4.20 -8.20 9.25
CA VAL A 24 -3.19 -7.69 10.17
C VAL A 24 -3.48 -8.18 11.60
N ASN A 25 -2.43 -8.38 12.36
CA ASN A 25 -2.53 -8.64 13.78
C ASN A 25 -2.55 -7.29 14.52
N VAL A 26 -3.51 -7.11 15.43
CA VAL A 26 -3.64 -5.89 16.26
C VAL A 26 -3.68 -6.24 17.75
N VAL A 27 -3.26 -7.45 18.11
CA VAL A 27 -3.28 -7.91 19.51
C VAL A 27 -2.16 -7.21 20.28
N GLY A 28 -2.49 -6.65 21.43
CA GLY A 28 -1.53 -5.97 22.31
C GLY A 28 -1.50 -4.44 22.16
N LEU A 29 -2.14 -3.89 21.13
CA LEU A 29 -2.23 -2.44 20.97
C LEU A 29 -3.08 -1.80 22.08
N ASP A 30 -2.53 -0.75 22.70
CA ASP A 30 -3.25 0.07 23.66
C ASP A 30 -4.46 0.78 23.01
N ALA A 31 -5.51 1.02 23.80
CA ALA A 31 -6.74 1.65 23.32
C ALA A 31 -6.49 3.02 22.70
N ASN A 32 -5.64 3.86 23.32
CA ASN A 32 -5.30 5.17 22.81
C ASN A 32 -4.57 5.09 21.46
N ARG A 33 -3.59 4.18 21.35
CA ARG A 33 -2.85 3.93 20.11
C ARG A 33 -3.78 3.41 19.00
N THR A 34 -4.71 2.53 19.33
CA THR A 34 -5.71 2.03 18.38
C THR A 34 -6.60 3.16 17.82
N VAL A 35 -6.99 4.12 18.66
CA VAL A 35 -7.78 5.29 18.21
C VAL A 35 -6.99 6.19 17.28
N VAL A 36 -5.71 6.44 17.60
CA VAL A 36 -4.81 7.25 16.75
C VAL A 36 -4.60 6.54 15.41
N LEU A 37 -4.27 5.25 15.43
CA LEU A 37 -4.08 4.41 14.24
C LEU A 37 -5.32 4.46 13.32
N ARG A 38 -6.51 4.24 13.87
CA ARG A 38 -7.76 4.31 13.11
C ARG A 38 -8.01 5.69 12.50
N ARG A 39 -7.61 6.75 13.20
CA ARG A 39 -7.74 8.13 12.69
C ARG A 39 -6.79 8.39 11.53
N GLU A 40 -5.55 7.89 11.62
CA GLU A 40 -4.56 7.99 10.55
C GLU A 40 -4.98 7.20 9.30
N LEU A 41 -5.43 5.96 9.49
CA LEU A 41 -5.92 5.12 8.41
C LEU A 41 -7.14 5.76 7.70
N ARG A 42 -8.08 6.30 8.46
CA ARG A 42 -9.26 7.00 7.90
C ARG A 42 -8.92 8.22 7.06
N LYS A 43 -7.83 8.94 7.36
CA LYS A 43 -7.37 10.07 6.53
C LYS A 43 -6.96 9.64 5.12
N LYS A 44 -6.66 8.35 4.94
CA LYS A 44 -6.26 7.72 3.68
C LYS A 44 -7.35 6.81 3.11
N ASP A 45 -8.60 6.97 3.59
CA ASP A 45 -9.75 6.13 3.22
C ASP A 45 -9.54 4.63 3.44
N ILE A 46 -8.70 4.28 4.42
CA ILE A 46 -8.42 2.90 4.81
C ILE A 46 -9.30 2.54 6.01
N HIS A 47 -10.03 1.46 5.89
CA HIS A 47 -10.91 0.93 6.92
C HIS A 47 -10.25 -0.24 7.65
N LEU A 48 -10.32 -0.22 8.98
CA LEU A 48 -9.84 -1.30 9.84
C LEU A 48 -10.99 -1.86 10.67
N LEU A 49 -11.24 -3.14 10.52
CA LEU A 49 -12.32 -3.86 11.20
C LEU A 49 -11.77 -5.11 11.90
N VAL A 50 -11.94 -5.18 13.21
CA VAL A 50 -11.60 -6.35 14.02
C VAL A 50 -12.82 -7.23 14.16
N ILE A 51 -12.76 -8.45 13.68
CA ILE A 51 -13.87 -9.40 13.69
C ILE A 51 -13.35 -10.77 14.09
N LYS A 52 -14.22 -11.56 14.70
CA LYS A 52 -13.93 -12.97 14.94
C LYS A 52 -13.88 -13.75 13.62
N ASN A 53 -12.79 -14.51 13.38
CA ASN A 53 -12.56 -15.23 12.13
C ASN A 53 -13.73 -16.10 11.67
N SER A 54 -14.42 -16.76 12.63
CA SER A 54 -15.59 -17.58 12.29
C SER A 54 -16.79 -16.81 11.75
N LEU A 55 -16.96 -15.54 12.17
CA LEU A 55 -18.01 -14.66 11.63
C LEU A 55 -17.55 -14.03 10.29
N ALA A 56 -16.27 -13.70 10.18
CA ALA A 56 -15.69 -13.20 8.96
C ALA A 56 -15.77 -14.25 7.83
N LYS A 57 -15.38 -15.50 8.10
CA LYS A 57 -15.53 -16.62 7.14
C LYS A 57 -16.96 -16.73 6.62
N ARG A 58 -17.94 -16.69 7.53
CA ARG A 58 -19.35 -16.79 7.19
C ARG A 58 -19.85 -15.58 6.40
N ALA A 59 -19.33 -14.39 6.68
CA ALA A 59 -19.70 -13.16 5.97
C ALA A 59 -19.08 -13.09 4.56
N THR A 60 -17.94 -13.74 4.36
CA THR A 60 -17.20 -13.76 3.08
C THR A 60 -17.46 -15.01 2.25
N GLU A 61 -18.30 -15.95 2.72
CA GLU A 61 -18.72 -17.11 1.96
C GLU A 61 -19.36 -16.67 0.63
N GLY A 62 -18.77 -17.08 -0.49
CA GLY A 62 -19.21 -16.69 -1.83
C GLY A 62 -18.56 -15.43 -2.40
N THR A 63 -17.63 -14.79 -1.70
CA THR A 63 -16.83 -13.67 -2.20
C THR A 63 -15.36 -14.09 -2.39
N SER A 64 -14.61 -13.32 -3.20
CA SER A 64 -13.16 -13.51 -3.39
C SER A 64 -12.38 -13.47 -2.08
N LEU A 65 -12.92 -12.78 -1.07
CA LEU A 65 -12.28 -12.63 0.24
C LEU A 65 -12.30 -13.91 1.10
N ALA A 66 -13.07 -14.94 0.73
CA ALA A 66 -13.12 -16.19 1.50
C ALA A 66 -11.73 -16.84 1.63
N ALA A 67 -10.91 -16.76 0.57
CA ALA A 67 -9.56 -17.28 0.53
C ALA A 67 -8.63 -16.67 1.60
N ALA A 68 -8.86 -15.40 2.02
CA ALA A 68 -8.08 -14.74 3.07
C ALA A 68 -8.16 -15.46 4.42
N PHE A 69 -9.31 -16.08 4.71
CA PHE A 69 -9.57 -16.71 6.00
C PHE A 69 -9.28 -18.21 6.02
N GLU A 70 -8.82 -18.79 4.90
CA GLU A 70 -8.32 -20.16 4.87
C GLU A 70 -6.96 -20.20 5.57
N GLY A 71 -6.89 -20.90 6.71
CA GLY A 71 -5.68 -20.95 7.54
C GLY A 71 -5.45 -19.76 8.47
N ALA A 72 -6.40 -18.81 8.54
CA ALA A 72 -6.30 -17.67 9.43
C ALA A 72 -6.52 -18.08 10.89
N GLU A 73 -5.46 -18.07 11.69
CA GLU A 73 -5.47 -18.38 13.13
C GLU A 73 -5.26 -17.11 13.98
N GLY A 74 -5.87 -17.11 15.16
CA GLY A 74 -5.72 -16.02 16.14
C GLY A 74 -6.70 -14.88 15.94
N THR A 75 -6.40 -13.73 16.56
CA THR A 75 -7.20 -12.51 16.43
C THR A 75 -6.66 -11.66 15.30
N LEU A 76 -7.44 -11.53 14.26
CA LEU A 76 -7.06 -10.78 13.06
C LEU A 76 -7.98 -9.59 12.87
N ALA A 77 -7.42 -8.52 12.35
CA ALA A 77 -8.16 -7.40 11.82
C ALA A 77 -8.09 -7.42 10.29
N MET A 78 -9.19 -7.10 9.65
CA MET A 78 -9.26 -6.91 8.21
C MET A 78 -9.08 -5.42 7.92
N VAL A 79 -8.26 -5.13 6.91
CA VAL A 79 -7.98 -3.78 6.42
C VAL A 79 -8.26 -3.74 4.93
N TRP A 80 -9.06 -2.77 4.50
CA TRP A 80 -9.41 -2.57 3.10
C TRP A 80 -9.59 -1.09 2.80
N GLY A 81 -9.67 -0.74 1.53
CA GLY A 81 -9.84 0.64 1.07
C GLY A 81 -8.54 1.26 0.57
N GLY A 82 -8.53 2.59 0.45
CA GLY A 82 -7.46 3.32 -0.20
C GLY A 82 -7.64 3.41 -1.72
N GLU A 83 -6.77 4.16 -2.39
CA GLU A 83 -6.84 4.35 -3.85
C GLU A 83 -6.46 3.07 -4.62
N ASP A 84 -5.40 2.37 -4.14
CA ASP A 84 -4.85 1.17 -4.74
C ASP A 84 -4.42 0.17 -3.66
N PHE A 85 -4.48 -1.14 -3.97
CA PHE A 85 -3.99 -2.20 -3.08
C PHE A 85 -2.49 -2.05 -2.74
N VAL A 86 -1.67 -1.58 -3.69
CA VAL A 86 -0.25 -1.32 -3.46
C VAL A 86 -0.06 -0.19 -2.45
N SER A 87 -0.85 0.88 -2.54
CA SER A 87 -0.84 2.00 -1.59
C SER A 87 -1.23 1.55 -0.18
N LEU A 88 -2.29 0.72 -0.08
CA LEU A 88 -2.70 0.09 1.17
C LEU A 88 -1.57 -0.76 1.76
N THR A 89 -0.94 -1.60 0.95
CA THR A 89 0.15 -2.49 1.38
C THR A 89 1.38 -1.72 1.84
N LYS A 90 1.76 -0.64 1.12
CA LYS A 90 2.86 0.25 1.52
C LYS A 90 2.61 0.88 2.89
N GLU A 91 1.39 1.36 3.14
CA GLU A 91 1.05 1.99 4.41
C GLU A 91 1.06 0.98 5.56
N ILE A 92 0.50 -0.21 5.34
CA ILE A 92 0.52 -1.30 6.33
C ILE A 92 1.96 -1.73 6.63
N CYS A 93 2.80 -1.94 5.62
CA CYS A 93 4.21 -2.28 5.83
C CYS A 93 5.01 -1.15 6.51
N ARG A 94 4.66 0.12 6.26
CA ARG A 94 5.24 1.26 6.96
C ARG A 94 4.91 1.23 8.44
N LEU A 95 3.68 0.90 8.79
CA LEU A 95 3.24 0.76 10.18
C LEU A 95 3.86 -0.47 10.86
N ASP A 96 4.00 -1.60 10.13
CA ASP A 96 4.67 -2.82 10.62
C ASP A 96 6.16 -2.57 10.90
N ALA A 97 6.85 -1.82 10.04
CA ALA A 97 8.25 -1.44 10.23
C ALA A 97 8.44 -0.31 11.26
N GLY A 98 7.38 0.42 11.60
CA GLY A 98 7.41 1.54 12.53
C GLY A 98 7.58 1.08 13.98
N LYS A 99 8.43 1.76 14.73
CA LYS A 99 8.59 1.50 16.17
C LYS A 99 7.38 1.94 17.02
N GLU A 100 6.44 2.65 16.42
CA GLU A 100 5.25 3.17 17.12
C GLU A 100 4.24 2.07 17.44
N TYR A 101 4.15 1.04 16.57
CA TYR A 101 3.19 -0.06 16.68
C TYR A 101 3.89 -1.43 16.54
N PRO A 102 4.74 -1.83 17.50
CA PRO A 102 5.53 -3.07 17.38
C PRO A 102 4.69 -4.35 17.34
N GLU A 103 3.45 -4.27 17.78
CA GLU A 103 2.51 -5.40 17.82
C GLU A 103 1.65 -5.50 16.55
N PHE A 104 1.71 -4.47 15.70
CA PHE A 104 1.00 -4.42 14.44
C PHE A 104 1.81 -5.17 13.37
N GLN A 105 1.31 -6.33 12.93
CA GLN A 105 2.01 -7.19 11.97
C GLN A 105 1.08 -7.57 10.81
N ALA A 106 1.57 -7.42 9.59
CA ALA A 106 0.91 -7.96 8.42
C ALA A 106 1.04 -9.49 8.40
N ARG A 107 -0.08 -10.19 8.39
CA ARG A 107 -0.15 -11.67 8.35
C ARG A 107 -0.36 -12.22 6.95
N GLY A 108 -1.01 -11.46 6.10
CA GLY A 108 -1.34 -11.85 4.75
C GLY A 108 -2.48 -11.02 4.19
N GLY A 109 -3.12 -11.51 3.16
CA GLY A 109 -4.26 -10.85 2.54
C GLY A 109 -4.82 -11.61 1.36
N VAL A 110 -5.70 -10.96 0.64
CA VAL A 110 -6.21 -11.43 -0.65
C VAL A 110 -6.19 -10.28 -1.63
N MET A 111 -5.76 -10.57 -2.84
CA MET A 111 -5.80 -9.70 -4.00
C MET A 111 -6.41 -10.48 -5.17
N ASP A 112 -7.49 -9.97 -5.73
CA ASP A 112 -8.22 -10.61 -6.86
C ASP A 112 -8.59 -12.08 -6.63
N GLY A 113 -8.80 -12.51 -5.37
CA GLY A 113 -9.11 -13.89 -5.00
C GLY A 113 -7.90 -14.77 -4.68
N ASP A 114 -6.69 -14.30 -4.92
CA ASP A 114 -5.46 -15.02 -4.57
C ASP A 114 -5.01 -14.76 -3.14
N CYS A 115 -4.70 -15.81 -2.39
CA CYS A 115 -4.13 -15.72 -1.05
C CYS A 115 -2.70 -15.19 -1.08
N LEU A 116 -2.45 -14.15 -0.31
CA LEU A 116 -1.13 -13.56 -0.09
C LEU A 116 -0.58 -13.96 1.27
N THR A 117 0.64 -14.46 1.28
CA THR A 117 1.42 -14.67 2.51
C THR A 117 2.07 -13.37 2.98
N ALA A 118 2.51 -13.30 4.23
CA ALA A 118 3.18 -12.13 4.79
C ALA A 118 4.41 -11.68 3.97
N ASP A 119 5.16 -12.62 3.39
CA ASP A 119 6.32 -12.32 2.55
C ASP A 119 5.91 -11.67 1.22
N LYS A 120 4.87 -12.19 0.58
CA LYS A 120 4.31 -11.61 -0.64
C LYS A 120 3.78 -10.19 -0.40
N VAL A 121 3.15 -9.94 0.74
CA VAL A 121 2.69 -8.59 1.13
C VAL A 121 3.88 -7.61 1.19
N LYS A 122 5.01 -8.03 1.77
CA LYS A 122 6.24 -7.23 1.80
C LYS A 122 6.83 -6.98 0.42
N ASP A 123 6.75 -7.94 -0.49
CA ASP A 123 7.23 -7.75 -1.85
C ASP A 123 6.34 -6.81 -2.66
N ILE A 124 5.02 -6.92 -2.50
CA ILE A 124 4.05 -6.00 -3.13
C ILE A 124 4.25 -4.57 -2.61
N SER A 125 4.64 -4.37 -1.35
CA SER A 125 4.92 -3.04 -0.82
C SER A 125 6.05 -2.30 -1.55
N LYS A 126 6.94 -3.02 -2.25
CA LYS A 126 8.04 -2.46 -3.06
C LYS A 126 7.57 -2.04 -4.46
N TRP A 127 6.38 -2.46 -4.89
CA TRP A 127 5.86 -2.14 -6.21
C TRP A 127 5.51 -0.66 -6.33
N PRO A 128 5.68 -0.08 -7.50
CA PRO A 128 5.27 1.30 -7.72
C PRO A 128 3.75 1.44 -7.71
N ASN A 129 3.24 2.51 -7.13
CA ASN A 129 1.82 2.87 -7.17
C ASN A 129 1.41 3.20 -8.61
N ARG A 130 0.11 3.23 -8.89
CA ARG A 130 -0.42 3.57 -10.22
C ARG A 130 0.15 4.88 -10.78
N GLN A 131 0.23 5.92 -9.95
CA GLN A 131 0.81 7.20 -10.35
C GLN A 131 2.30 7.11 -10.65
N GLU A 132 3.05 6.36 -9.84
CA GLU A 132 4.48 6.10 -10.06
C GLU A 132 4.69 5.29 -11.34
N GLN A 133 3.84 4.29 -11.63
CA GLN A 133 3.88 3.51 -12.88
C GLN A 133 3.64 4.40 -14.10
N LEU A 134 2.63 5.27 -14.06
CA LEU A 134 2.36 6.22 -15.15
C LEU A 134 3.52 7.20 -15.34
N SER A 135 4.12 7.67 -14.25
CA SER A 135 5.30 8.54 -14.29
C SER A 135 6.52 7.82 -14.90
N LEU A 136 6.76 6.56 -14.52
CA LEU A 136 7.81 5.73 -15.10
C LEU A 136 7.60 5.51 -16.61
N LEU A 137 6.38 5.17 -17.02
CA LEU A 137 6.05 4.98 -18.44
C LEU A 137 6.24 6.28 -19.23
N SER A 138 5.75 7.41 -18.73
CA SER A 138 5.95 8.71 -19.40
C SER A 138 7.44 9.07 -19.47
N GLY A 139 8.20 8.82 -18.42
CA GLY A 139 9.65 9.00 -18.39
C GLY A 139 10.38 8.12 -19.40
N GLN A 140 9.98 6.86 -19.54
CA GLN A 140 10.56 5.94 -20.55
C GLN A 140 10.27 6.38 -21.99
N ILE A 141 9.08 6.91 -22.25
CA ILE A 141 8.71 7.41 -23.57
C ILE A 141 9.49 8.69 -23.91
N LEU A 142 9.68 9.60 -22.95
CA LEU A 142 10.37 10.87 -23.13
C LEU A 142 11.90 10.74 -23.08
N SER A 143 12.43 9.72 -22.42
CA SER A 143 13.88 9.53 -22.19
C SER A 143 14.73 9.50 -23.48
N PRO A 144 14.35 8.79 -24.57
CA PRO A 144 15.13 8.80 -25.79
C PRO A 144 15.24 10.19 -26.39
N GLY A 145 14.13 10.95 -26.40
CA GLY A 145 14.12 12.33 -26.90
C GLY A 145 14.99 13.26 -26.04
N ALA A 146 14.85 13.17 -24.73
CA ALA A 146 15.66 13.97 -23.80
C ALA A 146 17.16 13.65 -23.92
N ASN A 147 17.52 12.39 -24.10
CA ASN A 147 18.91 11.99 -24.31
C ASN A 147 19.50 12.54 -25.62
N LEU A 148 18.72 12.51 -26.70
CA LEU A 148 19.13 13.11 -27.97
C LEU A 148 19.34 14.62 -27.84
N VAL A 149 18.42 15.32 -27.21
CA VAL A 149 18.53 16.76 -26.95
C VAL A 149 19.76 17.06 -26.06
N ALA A 150 19.99 16.28 -25.02
CA ALA A 150 21.13 16.43 -24.13
C ALA A 150 22.47 16.23 -24.89
N GLN A 151 22.52 15.26 -25.80
CA GLN A 151 23.70 15.01 -26.63
C GLN A 151 23.96 16.12 -27.66
N LEU A 152 22.91 16.75 -28.15
CA LEU A 152 23.04 17.88 -29.07
C LEU A 152 23.48 19.18 -28.38
N ILE A 153 22.91 19.45 -27.21
CA ILE A 153 23.16 20.69 -26.44
C ILE A 153 24.44 20.57 -25.58
N GLY A 154 24.76 19.36 -25.11
CA GLY A 154 25.87 19.10 -24.20
C GLY A 154 27.22 19.67 -24.67
N PRO A 155 27.67 19.38 -25.90
CA PRO A 155 28.94 19.91 -26.44
C PRO A 155 28.97 21.44 -26.52
N GLY A 156 27.83 22.06 -26.91
CA GLY A 156 27.70 23.53 -26.96
C GLY A 156 27.80 24.17 -25.57
N GLY A 157 27.13 23.57 -24.56
CA GLY A 157 27.22 24.01 -23.18
C GLY A 157 28.62 23.86 -22.58
N ALA A 158 29.31 22.77 -22.90
CA ALA A 158 30.68 22.54 -22.47
C ALA A 158 31.63 23.60 -23.05
N LEU A 159 31.53 23.89 -24.34
CA LEU A 159 32.30 24.94 -24.99
C LEU A 159 32.02 26.34 -24.41
N ALA A 160 30.75 26.67 -24.22
CA ALA A 160 30.35 27.94 -23.60
C ALA A 160 30.92 28.11 -22.18
N SER A 161 30.89 27.04 -21.38
CA SER A 161 31.46 27.07 -20.02
C SER A 161 33.02 27.23 -20.04
N GLN A 162 33.69 26.59 -20.99
CA GLN A 162 35.14 26.73 -21.15
C GLN A 162 35.54 28.15 -21.60
N ILE A 163 34.82 28.74 -22.55
CA ILE A 163 35.03 30.12 -23.00
C ILE A 163 34.83 31.09 -21.81
N LYS A 164 33.76 30.92 -21.06
CA LYS A 164 33.46 31.75 -19.89
C LYS A 164 34.57 31.66 -18.84
N LYS A 165 35.06 30.45 -18.55
CA LYS A 165 36.13 30.24 -17.60
C LYS A 165 37.45 30.90 -18.05
N LYS A 166 37.77 30.81 -19.36
CA LYS A 166 38.94 31.47 -19.91
C LYS A 166 38.84 33.01 -19.85
N SER A 167 37.65 33.59 -20.10
CA SER A 167 37.48 35.04 -19.99
C SER A 167 37.61 35.54 -18.54
N GLU A 168 37.15 34.72 -17.56
CA GLU A 168 37.29 35.03 -16.13
C GLU A 168 38.77 34.93 -15.68
N ASP A 169 39.54 33.97 -16.22
CA ASP A 169 40.95 33.80 -15.94
C ASP A 169 41.83 34.92 -16.59
N GLU A 170 41.40 35.56 -17.67
CA GLU A 170 42.08 36.68 -18.33
C GLU A 170 41.76 38.05 -17.68
N GLU A 171 40.67 38.14 -16.90
CA GLU A 171 40.30 39.38 -16.17
C GLU A 171 40.89 39.43 -14.74
N SER A 172 41.57 38.38 -14.27
CA SER A 172 42.24 38.27 -12.97
C SER A 172 43.70 38.46 -13.04
#